data_efe16e56cb5ebbae5d9703af65e362a1
#
_entry.id   efe16e56cb5ebbae5d9703af65e362a1
#
_cell.length_a   1.000
_cell.length_b   1.000
_cell.length_c   1.000
_cell.angle_alpha   90.00
_cell.angle_beta   90.00
_cell.angle_gamma   90.00
#
_symmetry.space_group_name_H-M   'P 1'
#
loop_
_entity.id
_entity.type
_entity.pdbx_description
1 polymer ?
#
loop_
_entity_poly.entity_id
_entity_poly.type
_entity_poly.pdbx_seq_one_letter_code
_entity_poly.pdbx_strand_id
1 'polypeptide(L)'
;MAFTQKPLPFDPGALEPHGMSAKTFEFHYGKHHAAYVANLNKMTADTEMADMPLETVITESFKDPAKSGIFNNAAQTWNHTFFWDSLTPSGGGGTPSGAIAAKIDSDFGGYEKFKEAFKTAAATQFGSGWAWLVLDNGTLKVTKTSNAENPLVQGQTPLLTLDVWEHAYYLDFQNKRPDFIDNYLANLVNWEFANQNLAAA
;
A
#
# COMPACT_ATOMS: atom_id res chain seq x y z
N MET A 1 -12.79 8.14 -19.05
CA MET A 1 -13.40 8.73 -17.80
C MET A 1 -12.29 9.21 -16.88
N ALA A 2 -12.50 10.28 -16.07
CA ALA A 2 -11.45 10.74 -15.14
C ALA A 2 -11.25 9.74 -13.98
N PHE A 3 -10.00 9.54 -13.58
CA PHE A 3 -9.66 8.80 -12.37
C PHE A 3 -10.13 9.58 -11.14
N THR A 4 -10.64 8.88 -10.15
CA THR A 4 -11.19 9.50 -8.94
C THR A 4 -10.45 9.00 -7.69
N GLN A 5 -10.22 9.91 -6.75
CA GLN A 5 -9.76 9.54 -5.43
C GLN A 5 -10.89 8.86 -4.67
N LYS A 6 -10.70 7.59 -4.29
CA LYS A 6 -11.67 6.90 -3.44
C LYS A 6 -11.74 7.57 -2.06
N PRO A 7 -12.94 7.69 -1.44
CA PRO A 7 -13.02 8.12 -0.05
C PRO A 7 -12.27 7.14 0.87
N LEU A 8 -11.78 7.65 2.01
CA LEU A 8 -11.22 6.79 3.05
C LEU A 8 -12.28 5.80 3.54
N PRO A 9 -11.91 4.53 3.82
CA PRO A 9 -12.85 3.53 4.34
C PRO A 9 -13.20 3.76 5.83
N PHE A 10 -12.66 4.79 6.47
CA PHE A 10 -12.85 5.16 7.86
C PHE A 10 -12.72 6.68 8.05
N ASP A 11 -13.19 7.17 9.19
CA ASP A 11 -12.97 8.57 9.59
C ASP A 11 -11.47 8.85 9.82
N PRO A 12 -10.90 9.97 9.29
CA PRO A 12 -9.48 10.28 9.46
C PRO A 12 -8.99 10.31 10.92
N GLY A 13 -9.87 10.63 11.88
CA GLY A 13 -9.54 10.61 13.31
C GLY A 13 -9.62 9.23 13.96
N ALA A 14 -10.20 8.24 13.28
CA ALA A 14 -10.43 6.91 13.87
C ALA A 14 -9.14 6.15 14.19
N LEU A 15 -8.02 6.48 13.53
CA LEU A 15 -6.71 5.85 13.76
C LEU A 15 -5.83 6.61 14.77
N GLU A 16 -6.26 7.77 15.28
CA GLU A 16 -5.49 8.52 16.29
C GLU A 16 -5.17 7.70 17.55
N PRO A 17 -6.12 6.96 18.14
CA PRO A 17 -5.84 6.10 19.29
C PRO A 17 -4.81 4.98 18.97
N HIS A 18 -4.58 4.73 17.69
CA HIS A 18 -3.68 3.70 17.17
C HIS A 18 -2.41 4.29 16.52
N GLY A 19 -2.08 5.55 16.85
CA GLY A 19 -0.81 6.17 16.47
C GLY A 19 -0.71 6.72 15.05
N MET A 20 -1.85 6.94 14.36
CA MET A 20 -1.89 7.69 13.11
C MET A 20 -2.84 8.89 13.26
N SER A 21 -2.29 10.09 13.36
CA SER A 21 -3.06 11.30 13.63
C SER A 21 -3.91 11.75 12.43
N ALA A 22 -5.05 12.41 12.71
CA ALA A 22 -5.84 13.08 11.68
C ALA A 22 -5.00 14.09 10.88
N LYS A 23 -3.96 14.67 11.50
CA LYS A 23 -3.01 15.57 10.82
C LYS A 23 -2.22 14.87 9.74
N THR A 24 -1.78 13.63 9.95
CA THR A 24 -1.13 12.82 8.92
C THR A 24 -2.08 12.60 7.74
N PHE A 25 -3.35 12.29 7.97
CA PHE A 25 -4.34 12.12 6.88
C PHE A 25 -4.64 13.42 6.14
N GLU A 26 -4.64 14.57 6.80
CA GLU A 26 -4.81 15.88 6.14
C GLU A 26 -3.79 16.07 5.01
N PHE A 27 -2.54 15.68 5.23
CA PHE A 27 -1.49 15.78 4.22
C PHE A 27 -1.42 14.56 3.32
N HIS A 28 -1.39 13.36 3.89
CA HIS A 28 -1.13 12.14 3.16
C HIS A 28 -2.28 11.81 2.19
N TYR A 29 -3.53 11.81 2.69
CA TYR A 29 -4.72 11.63 1.86
C TYR A 29 -5.12 12.92 1.14
N GLY A 30 -5.24 14.02 1.89
CA GLY A 30 -5.83 15.26 1.40
C GLY A 30 -4.91 16.08 0.47
N LYS A 31 -3.59 15.84 0.48
CA LYS A 31 -2.64 16.54 -0.39
C LYS A 31 -1.87 15.59 -1.30
N HIS A 32 -1.11 14.62 -0.75
CA HIS A 32 -0.28 13.74 -1.58
C HIS A 32 -1.12 12.86 -2.49
N HIS A 33 -2.06 12.07 -1.96
CA HIS A 33 -2.92 11.20 -2.77
C HIS A 33 -3.76 12.02 -3.76
N ALA A 34 -4.38 13.12 -3.31
CA ALA A 34 -5.16 14.01 -4.17
C ALA A 34 -4.33 14.57 -5.34
N ALA A 35 -3.07 14.95 -5.10
CA ALA A 35 -2.18 15.47 -6.14
C ALA A 35 -1.83 14.40 -7.18
N TYR A 36 -1.60 13.14 -6.78
CA TYR A 36 -1.34 12.05 -7.73
C TYR A 36 -2.54 11.84 -8.66
N VAL A 37 -3.76 11.82 -8.13
CA VAL A 37 -4.98 11.69 -8.93
C VAL A 37 -5.15 12.87 -9.89
N ALA A 38 -4.95 14.10 -9.41
CA ALA A 38 -5.07 15.29 -10.25
C ALA A 38 -4.03 15.34 -11.38
N ASN A 39 -2.77 14.99 -11.05
CA ASN A 39 -1.68 14.94 -12.04
C ASN A 39 -1.90 13.82 -13.06
N LEU A 40 -2.34 12.64 -12.63
CA LEU A 40 -2.70 11.54 -13.53
C LEU A 40 -3.75 11.99 -14.53
N ASN A 41 -4.86 12.55 -14.08
CA ASN A 41 -5.91 13.06 -14.95
C ASN A 41 -5.40 14.10 -15.95
N LYS A 42 -4.56 15.02 -15.49
CA LYS A 42 -3.95 16.04 -16.35
C LYS A 42 -3.07 15.42 -17.44
N MET A 43 -2.28 14.40 -17.09
CA MET A 43 -1.34 13.74 -18.02
C MET A 43 -2.02 12.82 -19.03
N THR A 44 -3.20 12.28 -18.68
CA THR A 44 -3.91 11.30 -19.51
C THR A 44 -5.08 11.91 -20.30
N ALA A 45 -5.48 13.16 -20.03
CA ALA A 45 -6.71 13.79 -20.57
C ALA A 45 -6.90 13.64 -22.08
N ASP A 46 -5.82 13.78 -22.86
CA ASP A 46 -5.85 13.73 -24.32
C ASP A 46 -5.18 12.45 -24.87
N THR A 47 -5.19 11.38 -24.10
CA THR A 47 -4.58 10.09 -24.46
C THR A 47 -5.59 8.95 -24.33
N GLU A 48 -5.31 7.82 -24.98
CA GLU A 48 -6.11 6.60 -24.83
C GLU A 48 -6.15 6.09 -23.37
N MET A 49 -5.16 6.46 -22.55
CA MET A 49 -5.06 6.03 -21.16
C MET A 49 -6.15 6.63 -20.26
N ALA A 50 -6.81 7.73 -20.68
CA ALA A 50 -7.91 8.35 -19.93
C ALA A 50 -9.12 7.41 -19.70
N ASP A 51 -9.31 6.43 -20.57
CA ASP A 51 -10.44 5.50 -20.53
C ASP A 51 -10.04 4.07 -20.16
N MET A 52 -8.76 3.83 -19.85
CA MET A 52 -8.25 2.52 -19.40
C MET A 52 -8.48 2.30 -17.92
N PRO A 53 -8.61 1.02 -17.46
CA PRO A 53 -8.49 0.68 -16.05
C PRO A 53 -7.14 1.15 -15.49
N LEU A 54 -7.12 1.59 -14.22
CA LEU A 54 -5.93 2.15 -13.59
C LEU A 54 -4.74 1.17 -13.60
N GLU A 55 -5.00 -0.12 -13.34
CA GLU A 55 -4.01 -1.19 -13.36
C GLU A 55 -3.39 -1.36 -14.76
N THR A 56 -4.21 -1.20 -15.81
CA THR A 56 -3.73 -1.22 -17.20
C THR A 56 -2.83 -0.02 -17.48
N VAL A 57 -3.22 1.19 -17.02
CA VAL A 57 -2.37 2.38 -17.16
C VAL A 57 -1.01 2.17 -16.47
N ILE A 58 -1.00 1.59 -15.27
CA ILE A 58 0.23 1.30 -14.53
C ILE A 58 1.13 0.36 -15.35
N THR A 59 0.60 -0.78 -15.78
CA THR A 59 1.40 -1.80 -16.45
C THR A 59 1.88 -1.37 -17.83
N GLU A 60 1.07 -0.64 -18.59
CA GLU A 60 1.45 -0.13 -19.92
C GLU A 60 2.43 1.05 -19.85
N SER A 61 2.23 1.98 -18.89
CA SER A 61 3.15 3.11 -18.74
C SER A 61 4.50 2.71 -18.14
N PHE A 62 4.55 1.64 -17.34
CA PHE A 62 5.81 1.10 -16.80
C PHE A 62 6.77 0.62 -17.88
N LYS A 63 6.23 0.08 -18.99
CA LYS A 63 7.02 -0.44 -20.11
C LYS A 63 7.73 0.64 -20.92
N ASP A 64 7.33 1.90 -20.79
CA ASP A 64 7.80 3.01 -21.60
C ASP A 64 8.42 4.12 -20.72
N PRO A 65 9.74 4.26 -20.69
CA PRO A 65 10.42 5.30 -19.91
C PRO A 65 9.94 6.73 -20.22
N ALA A 66 9.43 7.00 -21.43
CA ALA A 66 8.87 8.29 -21.79
C ALA A 66 7.55 8.59 -21.05
N LYS A 67 6.88 7.55 -20.54
CA LYS A 67 5.65 7.64 -19.76
C LYS A 67 5.87 7.54 -18.25
N SER A 68 7.12 7.68 -17.77
CA SER A 68 7.45 7.58 -16.34
C SER A 68 6.62 8.51 -15.45
N GLY A 69 6.26 9.72 -15.93
CA GLY A 69 5.37 10.63 -15.22
C GLY A 69 3.96 10.07 -15.04
N ILE A 70 3.39 9.45 -16.08
CA ILE A 70 2.08 8.79 -16.02
C ILE A 70 2.16 7.60 -15.08
N PHE A 71 3.18 6.74 -15.24
CA PHE A 71 3.41 5.60 -14.37
C PHE A 71 3.46 6.02 -12.89
N ASN A 72 4.28 6.99 -12.54
CA ASN A 72 4.44 7.43 -11.16
C ASN A 72 3.12 7.89 -10.55
N ASN A 73 2.33 8.68 -11.27
CA ASN A 73 1.05 9.19 -10.74
C ASN A 73 -0.03 8.10 -10.71
N ALA A 74 -0.08 7.21 -11.70
CA ALA A 74 -1.02 6.09 -11.73
C ALA A 74 -0.72 5.08 -10.62
N ALA A 75 0.53 4.66 -10.50
CA ALA A 75 0.95 3.73 -9.47
C ALA A 75 0.74 4.31 -8.05
N GLN A 76 1.09 5.58 -7.81
CA GLN A 76 0.84 6.22 -6.52
C GLN A 76 -0.65 6.39 -6.22
N THR A 77 -1.48 6.68 -7.21
CA THR A 77 -2.94 6.70 -7.03
C THR A 77 -3.44 5.35 -6.55
N TRP A 78 -2.98 4.26 -7.17
CA TRP A 78 -3.35 2.90 -6.82
C TRP A 78 -2.78 2.48 -5.45
N ASN A 79 -1.48 2.71 -5.23
CA ASN A 79 -0.78 2.33 -4.01
C ASN A 79 -1.43 2.95 -2.77
N HIS A 80 -1.78 4.24 -2.83
CA HIS A 80 -2.42 4.93 -1.70
C HIS A 80 -3.83 4.40 -1.45
N THR A 81 -4.63 4.17 -2.51
CA THR A 81 -5.96 3.54 -2.35
C THR A 81 -5.83 2.19 -1.65
N PHE A 82 -4.92 1.35 -2.11
CA PHE A 82 -4.66 0.02 -1.54
C PHE A 82 -4.12 0.10 -0.10
N PHE A 83 -3.33 1.13 0.21
CA PHE A 83 -2.83 1.37 1.57
C PHE A 83 -3.96 1.73 2.54
N TRP A 84 -4.90 2.58 2.14
CA TRP A 84 -6.05 2.91 3.00
C TRP A 84 -6.89 1.67 3.32
N ASP A 85 -7.11 0.81 2.33
CA ASP A 85 -7.83 -0.45 2.52
C ASP A 85 -7.02 -1.47 3.37
N SER A 86 -5.69 -1.36 3.38
CA SER A 86 -4.78 -2.17 4.23
C SER A 86 -4.79 -1.77 5.71
N LEU A 87 -5.49 -0.67 6.07
CA LEU A 87 -5.62 -0.17 7.45
C LEU A 87 -7.04 -0.40 7.97
N THR A 88 -7.18 -0.62 9.27
CA THR A 88 -8.49 -0.64 9.94
C THR A 88 -8.42 -0.06 11.35
N PRO A 89 -9.41 0.77 11.76
CA PRO A 89 -9.50 1.29 13.12
C PRO A 89 -10.08 0.27 14.12
N SER A 90 -10.63 -0.85 13.63
CA SER A 90 -11.34 -1.82 14.47
C SER A 90 -10.72 -3.21 14.33
N GLY A 91 -10.09 -3.68 15.42
CA GLY A 91 -9.49 -5.02 15.44
C GLY A 91 -8.31 -5.19 14.49
N GLY A 92 -7.63 -4.09 14.17
CA GLY A 92 -6.44 -4.09 13.32
C GLY A 92 -5.21 -4.65 14.02
N GLY A 93 -4.24 -5.09 13.21
CA GLY A 93 -2.96 -5.61 13.68
C GLY A 93 -3.03 -6.95 14.38
N GLY A 94 -1.98 -7.25 15.14
CA GLY A 94 -1.88 -8.52 15.87
C GLY A 94 -1.81 -9.75 14.98
N THR A 95 -2.21 -10.89 15.53
CA THR A 95 -2.16 -12.17 14.82
C THR A 95 -3.27 -12.27 13.77
N PRO A 96 -2.97 -12.66 12.53
CA PRO A 96 -3.97 -12.87 11.49
C PRO A 96 -4.93 -14.03 11.83
N SER A 97 -6.09 -14.03 11.17
CA SER A 97 -7.07 -15.12 11.24
C SER A 97 -7.52 -15.51 9.82
N GLY A 98 -8.25 -16.62 9.71
CA GLY A 98 -8.79 -17.08 8.42
C GLY A 98 -7.75 -17.70 7.49
N ALA A 99 -8.01 -17.63 6.19
CA ALA A 99 -7.18 -18.25 5.16
C ALA A 99 -5.75 -17.68 5.11
N ILE A 100 -5.62 -16.37 5.33
CA ILE A 100 -4.30 -15.72 5.33
C ILE A 100 -3.41 -16.22 6.46
N ALA A 101 -3.98 -16.51 7.65
CA ALA A 101 -3.23 -17.08 8.78
C ALA A 101 -2.67 -18.45 8.43
N ALA A 102 -3.52 -19.36 7.94
CA ALA A 102 -3.10 -20.71 7.53
C ALA A 102 -2.02 -20.65 6.44
N LYS A 103 -2.13 -19.72 5.52
CA LYS A 103 -1.16 -19.55 4.42
C LYS A 103 0.16 -18.95 4.92
N ILE A 104 0.12 -18.01 5.87
CA ILE A 104 1.32 -17.49 6.55
C ILE A 104 2.03 -18.63 7.31
N ASP A 105 1.28 -19.49 8.00
CA ASP A 105 1.86 -20.64 8.69
C ASP A 105 2.56 -21.60 7.72
N SER A 106 1.93 -21.90 6.59
CA SER A 106 2.51 -22.81 5.59
C SER A 106 3.74 -22.22 4.90
N ASP A 107 3.67 -20.96 4.46
CA ASP A 107 4.66 -20.38 3.54
C ASP A 107 5.84 -19.73 4.28
N PHE A 108 5.61 -19.19 5.48
CA PHE A 108 6.67 -18.59 6.31
C PHE A 108 7.10 -19.48 7.48
N GLY A 109 6.27 -20.47 7.85
CA GLY A 109 6.48 -21.27 9.06
C GLY A 109 6.09 -20.52 10.33
N GLY A 110 5.05 -19.68 10.26
CA GLY A 110 4.40 -19.00 11.36
C GLY A 110 4.45 -17.47 11.29
N TYR A 111 3.53 -16.86 12.06
CA TYR A 111 3.34 -15.41 12.07
C TYR A 111 4.60 -14.62 12.46
N GLU A 112 5.37 -15.08 13.43
CA GLU A 112 6.56 -14.34 13.88
C GLU A 112 7.64 -14.25 12.78
N LYS A 113 7.79 -15.28 11.96
CA LYS A 113 8.72 -15.26 10.83
C LYS A 113 8.24 -14.33 9.72
N PHE A 114 6.93 -14.33 9.43
CA PHE A 114 6.32 -13.34 8.52
C PHE A 114 6.57 -11.92 9.04
N LYS A 115 6.28 -11.66 10.31
CA LYS A 115 6.45 -10.36 10.96
C LYS A 115 7.90 -9.86 10.84
N GLU A 116 8.87 -10.73 11.11
CA GLU A 116 10.30 -10.40 10.96
C GLU A 116 10.66 -10.07 9.51
N ALA A 117 10.18 -10.85 8.56
CA ALA A 117 10.40 -10.62 7.13
C ALA A 117 9.80 -9.28 6.69
N PHE A 118 8.56 -8.98 7.11
CA PHE A 118 7.88 -7.74 6.78
C PHE A 118 8.58 -6.51 7.39
N LYS A 119 8.95 -6.60 8.68
CA LYS A 119 9.73 -5.55 9.36
C LYS A 119 11.06 -5.29 8.63
N THR A 120 11.75 -6.35 8.27
CA THR A 120 13.03 -6.26 7.55
C THR A 120 12.85 -5.58 6.19
N ALA A 121 11.85 -5.97 5.40
CA ALA A 121 11.58 -5.37 4.11
C ALA A 121 11.24 -3.88 4.24
N ALA A 122 10.34 -3.52 5.15
CA ALA A 122 9.92 -2.15 5.39
C ALA A 122 11.06 -1.25 5.92
N ALA A 123 11.85 -1.73 6.88
CA ALA A 123 12.94 -0.97 7.48
C ALA A 123 14.13 -0.80 6.51
N THR A 124 14.41 -1.81 5.68
CA THR A 124 15.53 -1.78 4.74
C THR A 124 15.17 -1.22 3.37
N GLN A 125 13.93 -0.75 3.16
CA GLN A 125 13.60 0.04 1.97
C GLN A 125 14.32 1.37 2.05
N PHE A 126 15.39 1.49 1.26
CA PHE A 126 16.20 2.71 1.27
C PHE A 126 15.45 3.86 0.59
N GLY A 127 15.31 4.98 1.30
CA GLY A 127 14.54 6.13 0.83
C GLY A 127 13.03 5.86 0.82
N SER A 128 12.36 6.42 -0.17
CA SER A 128 10.92 6.31 -0.37
C SER A 128 10.53 4.98 -1.01
N GLY A 129 9.42 4.42 -0.62
CA GLY A 129 8.92 3.17 -1.18
C GLY A 129 7.84 2.52 -0.32
N TRP A 130 7.66 1.23 -0.55
CA TRP A 130 6.55 0.43 -0.02
C TRP A 130 7.04 -0.94 0.41
N ALA A 131 6.43 -1.51 1.44
CA ALA A 131 6.55 -2.92 1.80
C ALA A 131 5.23 -3.64 1.51
N TRP A 132 5.32 -4.87 1.00
CA TRP A 132 4.17 -5.62 0.50
C TRP A 132 4.14 -7.04 1.05
N LEU A 133 2.93 -7.54 1.35
CA LEU A 133 2.63 -8.96 1.33
C LEU A 133 1.99 -9.26 -0.01
N VAL A 134 2.55 -10.22 -0.74
CA VAL A 134 2.07 -10.60 -2.08
C VAL A 134 1.84 -12.09 -2.19
N LEU A 135 0.95 -12.50 -3.09
CA LEU A 135 0.89 -13.85 -3.61
C LEU A 135 1.65 -13.89 -4.94
N ASP A 136 2.65 -14.75 -5.02
CA ASP A 136 3.50 -14.94 -6.20
C ASP A 136 3.56 -16.43 -6.57
N ASN A 137 2.94 -16.79 -7.69
CA ASN A 137 2.83 -18.18 -8.15
C ASN A 137 2.31 -19.12 -7.04
N GLY A 138 1.25 -18.70 -6.34
CA GLY A 138 0.60 -19.49 -5.30
C GLY A 138 1.31 -19.50 -3.95
N THR A 139 2.43 -18.80 -3.77
CA THR A 139 3.20 -18.71 -2.53
C THR A 139 3.21 -17.28 -2.00
N LEU A 140 2.99 -17.11 -0.70
CA LEU A 140 3.12 -15.80 -0.05
C LEU A 140 4.58 -15.38 0.00
N LYS A 141 4.83 -14.13 -0.35
CA LYS A 141 6.14 -13.48 -0.21
C LYS A 141 6.01 -12.10 0.40
N VAL A 142 7.05 -11.69 1.10
CA VAL A 142 7.26 -10.29 1.47
C VAL A 142 8.23 -9.68 0.48
N THR A 143 7.84 -8.54 -0.10
CA THR A 143 8.68 -7.79 -1.03
C THR A 143 8.67 -6.29 -0.68
N LYS A 144 9.54 -5.54 -1.31
CA LYS A 144 9.60 -4.09 -1.20
C LYS A 144 9.85 -3.47 -2.56
N THR A 145 9.32 -2.27 -2.79
CA THR A 145 9.47 -1.53 -4.04
C THR A 145 9.89 -0.11 -3.76
N SER A 146 10.65 0.48 -4.67
CA SER A 146 11.15 1.85 -4.55
C SER A 146 10.16 2.84 -5.17
N ASN A 147 10.06 4.03 -4.58
CA ASN A 147 9.28 5.15 -5.10
C ASN A 147 7.81 4.78 -5.37
N ALA A 148 7.39 4.77 -6.64
CA ALA A 148 6.02 4.48 -7.07
C ALA A 148 5.80 3.02 -7.47
N GLU A 149 6.86 2.23 -7.66
CA GLU A 149 6.72 0.84 -8.11
C GLU A 149 5.82 0.02 -7.18
N ASN A 150 5.14 -0.96 -7.76
CA ASN A 150 4.27 -1.87 -7.05
C ASN A 150 4.31 -3.30 -7.65
N PRO A 151 3.79 -4.31 -6.96
CA PRO A 151 3.84 -5.70 -7.40
C PRO A 151 3.11 -6.00 -8.73
N LEU A 152 2.17 -5.14 -9.16
CA LEU A 152 1.43 -5.33 -10.42
C LEU A 152 2.37 -5.39 -11.63
N VAL A 153 3.41 -4.55 -11.65
CA VAL A 153 4.39 -4.52 -12.74
C VAL A 153 5.32 -5.73 -12.75
N GLN A 154 5.30 -6.52 -11.68
CA GLN A 154 6.06 -7.76 -11.53
C GLN A 154 5.17 -9.00 -11.72
N GLY A 155 3.88 -8.82 -12.02
CA GLY A 155 2.93 -9.91 -12.19
C GLY A 155 2.56 -10.62 -10.88
N GLN A 156 2.74 -9.96 -9.74
CA GLN A 156 2.39 -10.47 -8.42
C GLN A 156 1.04 -9.93 -7.96
N THR A 157 0.29 -10.67 -7.14
CA THR A 157 -0.97 -10.22 -6.54
C THR A 157 -0.69 -9.58 -5.17
N PRO A 158 -0.90 -8.25 -5.00
CA PRO A 158 -0.77 -7.60 -3.69
C PRO A 158 -1.89 -8.03 -2.74
N LEU A 159 -1.54 -8.30 -1.48
CA LEU A 159 -2.49 -8.65 -0.43
C LEU A 159 -2.57 -7.58 0.67
N LEU A 160 -1.44 -6.98 1.04
CA LEU A 160 -1.31 -5.85 1.98
C LEU A 160 -0.14 -4.98 1.58
N THR A 161 -0.20 -3.71 1.98
CA THR A 161 0.93 -2.79 1.83
C THR A 161 1.13 -1.88 3.03
N LEU A 162 2.36 -1.43 3.21
CA LEU A 162 2.75 -0.35 4.11
C LEU A 162 3.54 0.69 3.32
N ASP A 163 3.06 1.93 3.37
CA ASP A 163 3.80 3.08 2.86
C ASP A 163 4.96 3.42 3.81
N VAL A 164 6.20 3.40 3.30
CA VAL A 164 7.39 3.79 4.07
C VAL A 164 8.05 5.07 3.54
N TRP A 165 7.34 5.84 2.72
CA TRP A 165 7.68 7.23 2.47
C TRP A 165 7.62 8.02 3.79
N GLU A 166 8.52 8.98 3.99
CA GLU A 166 8.54 9.77 5.24
C GLU A 166 7.22 10.51 5.50
N HIS A 167 6.54 10.98 4.46
CA HIS A 167 5.24 11.64 4.61
C HIS A 167 4.15 10.74 5.24
N ALA A 168 4.32 9.42 5.21
CA ALA A 168 3.36 8.49 5.79
C ALA A 168 3.41 8.45 7.33
N TYR A 169 4.58 8.79 7.93
CA TYR A 169 4.79 8.59 9.36
C TYR A 169 5.52 9.73 10.08
N TYR A 170 6.13 10.68 9.37
CA TYR A 170 7.05 11.64 10.00
C TYR A 170 6.38 12.56 11.03
N LEU A 171 5.11 12.92 10.83
CA LEU A 171 4.38 13.77 11.78
C LEU A 171 4.13 13.06 13.13
N ASP A 172 3.96 11.73 13.10
CA ASP A 172 3.63 10.95 14.30
C ASP A 172 4.86 10.27 14.91
N PHE A 173 5.81 9.82 14.08
CA PHE A 173 6.97 9.02 14.49
C PHE A 173 8.32 9.68 14.20
N GLN A 174 8.37 10.82 13.51
CA GLN A 174 9.59 11.50 13.05
C GLN A 174 10.51 10.51 12.28
N ASN A 175 11.77 10.44 12.66
CA ASN A 175 12.75 9.54 12.03
C ASN A 175 12.65 8.06 12.49
N LYS A 176 11.67 7.73 13.32
CA LYS A 176 11.54 6.39 13.89
C LYS A 176 10.68 5.46 13.02
N ARG A 177 11.11 5.24 11.76
CA ARG A 177 10.42 4.30 10.87
C ARG A 177 10.20 2.92 11.49
N PRO A 178 11.14 2.32 12.27
CA PRO A 178 10.90 1.04 12.93
C PRO A 178 9.70 1.06 13.87
N ASP A 179 9.50 2.14 14.64
CA ASP A 179 8.37 2.26 15.58
C ASP A 179 7.04 2.35 14.81
N PHE A 180 7.02 3.05 13.66
CA PHE A 180 5.85 3.08 12.78
C PHE A 180 5.51 1.71 12.20
N ILE A 181 6.52 0.95 11.75
CA ILE A 181 6.34 -0.42 11.24
C ILE A 181 5.78 -1.33 12.33
N ASP A 182 6.32 -1.24 13.55
CA ASP A 182 5.83 -2.01 14.70
C ASP A 182 4.40 -1.64 15.06
N ASN A 183 4.07 -0.35 15.04
CA ASN A 183 2.71 0.12 15.27
C ASN A 183 1.74 -0.39 14.20
N TYR A 184 2.11 -0.36 12.92
CA TYR A 184 1.30 -0.90 11.82
C TYR A 184 0.95 -2.37 12.07
N LEU A 185 1.97 -3.20 12.33
CA LEU A 185 1.77 -4.64 12.54
C LEU A 185 0.99 -4.96 13.81
N ALA A 186 1.14 -4.14 14.86
CA ALA A 186 0.48 -4.37 16.14
C ALA A 186 -0.98 -3.88 16.17
N ASN A 187 -1.31 -2.81 15.46
CA ASN A 187 -2.56 -2.08 15.71
C ASN A 187 -3.38 -1.76 14.45
N LEU A 188 -2.80 -1.80 13.23
CA LEU A 188 -3.42 -1.18 12.06
C LEU A 188 -3.74 -2.14 10.91
N VAL A 189 -3.03 -3.28 10.79
CA VAL A 189 -3.18 -4.20 9.65
C VAL A 189 -4.62 -4.69 9.52
N ASN A 190 -5.20 -4.52 8.34
CA ASN A 190 -6.51 -5.05 8.00
C ASN A 190 -6.38 -6.49 7.45
N TRP A 191 -6.37 -7.48 8.34
CA TRP A 191 -6.28 -8.89 7.97
C TRP A 191 -7.50 -9.39 7.18
N GLU A 192 -8.66 -8.77 7.38
CA GLU A 192 -9.86 -9.10 6.58
C GLU A 192 -9.66 -8.71 5.11
N PHE A 193 -9.09 -7.53 4.85
CA PHE A 193 -8.72 -7.12 3.50
C PHE A 193 -7.71 -8.08 2.86
N ALA A 194 -6.71 -8.55 3.64
CA ALA A 194 -5.77 -9.57 3.16
C ALA A 194 -6.47 -10.90 2.79
N ASN A 195 -7.45 -11.34 3.59
CA ASN A 195 -8.24 -12.53 3.29
C ASN A 195 -9.08 -12.36 2.01
N GLN A 196 -9.69 -11.19 1.82
CA GLN A 196 -10.48 -10.89 0.61
C GLN A 196 -9.59 -10.90 -0.65
N ASN A 197 -8.42 -10.28 -0.59
CA ASN A 197 -7.48 -10.28 -1.70
C ASN A 197 -6.93 -11.67 -2.01
N LEU A 198 -6.66 -12.47 -0.98
CA LEU A 198 -6.23 -13.86 -1.14
C LEU A 198 -7.33 -14.74 -1.78
N ALA A 199 -8.59 -14.49 -1.43
CA ALA A 199 -9.72 -15.24 -2.00
C ALA A 199 -10.02 -14.84 -3.45
N ALA A 200 -9.64 -13.63 -3.87
CA ALA A 200 -9.83 -13.11 -5.22
C ALA A 200 -8.67 -13.46 -6.19
N ALA A 201 -7.54 -13.94 -5.66
CA ALA A 201 -6.33 -14.27 -6.40
C ALA A 201 -6.37 -15.69 -6.95
#